data_ef14f6e27488d3cf920985b9c662a3ef
#
_entry.id   ef14f6e27488d3cf920985b9c662a3ef
#
_cell.length_a   1.000
_cell.length_b   1.000
_cell.length_c   1.000
_cell.angle_alpha   90.00
_cell.angle_beta   90.00
_cell.angle_gamma   90.00
#
_symmetry.space_group_name_H-M   'P 1'
#
loop_
_entity.id
_entity.type
_entity.pdbx_description
1 polymer ?
#
loop_
_entity_poly.entity_id
_entity_poly.type
_entity_poly.pdbx_seq_one_letter_code
_entity_poly.pdbx_strand_id
1 'polypeptide(L)'
;VMADEKVRQAALAALNCDDILMASYGDADLYKLNAGWCNPDDTQWGTEAGSEYYNQNDIKKAKKLLSESSYNNEKIVLVTTPEYNDMYNATLVVQEQLKAAGFNAEVESYDFNTFMEHRADPKQFSMYITSNSYNMLPIQLSVLDKGWAGLDRPEISDGIKAIRSASSNEEAKAAWEDLQSFIYEYGAASVIGHFTNITAMNSKVENYQYLRFPIYWNITFAE
;
A
#
# COMPACT_ATOMS: atom_id res chain seq x y z
N VAL A 1 -0.99 4.05 -20.00
CA VAL A 1 -0.76 5.29 -19.20
C VAL A 1 0.22 5.01 -18.09
N MET A 2 -0.05 4.04 -17.21
CA MET A 2 0.79 3.72 -16.04
C MET A 2 2.15 3.07 -16.39
N ALA A 3 2.47 2.85 -17.65
CA ALA A 3 3.81 2.45 -18.09
C ALA A 3 4.84 3.60 -17.95
N ASP A 4 4.39 4.85 -18.05
CA ASP A 4 5.23 6.03 -17.88
C ASP A 4 5.53 6.26 -16.39
N GLU A 5 6.81 6.29 -16.04
CA GLU A 5 7.26 6.47 -14.65
C GLU A 5 6.86 7.83 -14.08
N LYS A 6 6.93 8.90 -14.89
CA LYS A 6 6.51 10.23 -14.43
C LYS A 6 5.03 10.30 -14.11
N VAL A 7 4.18 9.55 -14.82
CA VAL A 7 2.75 9.42 -14.49
C VAL A 7 2.56 8.78 -13.13
N ARG A 8 3.27 7.68 -12.85
CA ARG A 8 3.20 7.01 -11.54
C ARG A 8 3.73 7.90 -10.42
N GLN A 9 4.88 8.55 -10.62
CA GLN A 9 5.46 9.48 -9.65
C GLN A 9 4.57 10.71 -9.42
N ALA A 10 3.90 11.21 -10.47
CA ALA A 10 2.93 12.29 -10.34
C ALA A 10 1.73 11.88 -9.47
N ALA A 11 1.24 10.65 -9.66
CA ALA A 11 0.16 10.12 -8.83
C ALA A 11 0.59 10.02 -7.36
N LEU A 12 1.78 9.49 -7.05
CA LEU A 12 2.29 9.41 -5.68
C LEU A 12 2.53 10.80 -5.06
N ALA A 13 3.02 11.76 -5.85
CA ALA A 13 3.25 13.13 -5.37
C ALA A 13 1.96 13.85 -4.97
N ALA A 14 0.82 13.46 -5.56
CA ALA A 14 -0.48 14.05 -5.26
C ALA A 14 -1.08 13.57 -3.93
N LEU A 15 -0.63 12.43 -3.38
CA LEU A 15 -1.28 11.79 -2.24
C LEU A 15 -1.01 12.52 -0.93
N ASN A 16 -2.10 12.84 -0.21
CA ASN A 16 -2.13 13.13 1.20
C ASN A 16 -2.65 11.89 1.93
N CYS A 17 -1.75 11.11 2.49
CA CYS A 17 -2.09 9.84 3.14
C CYS A 17 -2.91 10.03 4.41
N ASP A 18 -2.75 11.15 5.13
CA ASP A 18 -3.53 11.45 6.33
C ASP A 18 -5.01 11.63 6.00
N ASP A 19 -5.33 12.43 4.98
CA ASP A 19 -6.72 12.59 4.52
C ASP A 19 -7.33 11.27 4.06
N ILE A 20 -6.55 10.43 3.38
CA ILE A 20 -7.00 9.11 2.90
C ILE A 20 -7.33 8.20 4.10
N LEU A 21 -6.43 8.12 5.08
CA LEU A 21 -6.62 7.27 6.26
C LEU A 21 -7.73 7.79 7.17
N MET A 22 -7.85 9.12 7.34
CA MET A 22 -8.94 9.71 8.09
C MET A 22 -10.31 9.39 7.47
N ALA A 23 -10.42 9.44 6.15
CA ALA A 23 -11.66 9.03 5.46
C ALA A 23 -11.96 7.54 5.60
N SER A 24 -10.91 6.71 5.67
CA SER A 24 -11.03 5.25 5.79
C SER A 24 -11.43 4.79 7.18
N TYR A 25 -10.85 5.39 8.22
CA TYR A 25 -10.95 4.89 9.60
C TYR A 25 -11.67 5.85 10.55
N GLY A 26 -11.81 7.13 10.19
CA GLY A 26 -12.61 8.11 10.93
C GLY A 26 -11.98 8.66 12.23
N ASP A 27 -10.86 8.09 12.67
CA ASP A 27 -10.18 8.48 13.91
C ASP A 27 -8.67 8.29 13.75
N ALA A 28 -7.89 9.30 14.12
CA ALA A 28 -6.43 9.29 14.03
C ALA A 28 -5.77 8.24 14.95
N ASP A 29 -6.43 7.80 15.99
CA ASP A 29 -5.93 6.74 16.88
C ASP A 29 -6.00 5.34 16.23
N LEU A 30 -6.72 5.21 15.11
CA LEU A 30 -6.92 3.93 14.41
C LEU A 30 -5.90 3.69 13.28
N TYR A 31 -4.98 4.63 13.05
CA TYR A 31 -3.95 4.45 12.03
C TYR A 31 -2.64 5.15 12.39
N LYS A 32 -1.58 4.81 11.68
CA LYS A 32 -0.27 5.47 11.75
C LYS A 32 0.25 5.77 10.36
N LEU A 33 0.77 6.96 10.17
CA LEU A 33 1.53 7.34 8.97
C LEU A 33 2.95 6.77 9.08
N ASN A 34 3.34 5.93 8.17
CA ASN A 34 4.69 5.39 8.04
C ASN A 34 4.90 4.81 6.64
N ALA A 35 6.08 5.02 6.07
CA ALA A 35 6.44 4.57 4.72
C ALA A 35 6.82 3.09 4.63
N GLY A 36 7.03 2.41 5.76
CA GLY A 36 7.49 1.03 5.78
C GLY A 36 6.47 0.04 5.22
N TRP A 37 6.89 -0.86 4.35
CA TRP A 37 6.06 -1.97 3.89
C TRP A 37 5.97 -3.11 4.92
N CYS A 38 6.94 -3.22 5.80
CA CYS A 38 6.93 -4.12 6.94
C CYS A 38 6.43 -3.39 8.19
N ASN A 39 6.15 -4.14 9.26
CA ASN A 39 5.77 -3.53 10.53
C ASN A 39 6.85 -2.53 10.98
N PRO A 40 6.53 -1.25 11.22
CA PRO A 40 7.50 -0.25 11.65
C PRO A 40 8.22 -0.59 12.96
N ASP A 41 7.55 -1.35 13.84
CA ASP A 41 8.10 -1.77 15.13
C ASP A 41 9.00 -3.04 15.01
N ASP A 42 9.14 -3.61 13.82
CA ASP A 42 10.02 -4.75 13.56
C ASP A 42 11.48 -4.28 13.47
N THR A 43 12.30 -4.74 14.41
CA THR A 43 13.71 -4.33 14.51
C THR A 43 14.55 -4.81 13.34
N GLN A 44 14.18 -5.91 12.70
CA GLN A 44 14.91 -6.47 11.56
C GLN A 44 14.46 -5.85 10.23
N TRP A 45 13.14 -5.70 10.02
CA TRP A 45 12.59 -5.39 8.70
C TRP A 45 11.89 -4.03 8.62
N GLY A 46 11.63 -3.38 9.77
CA GLY A 46 11.09 -2.02 9.80
C GLY A 46 12.09 -1.03 9.21
N THR A 47 11.66 -0.26 8.20
CA THR A 47 12.46 0.78 7.56
C THR A 47 11.56 1.80 6.88
N GLU A 48 12.04 3.02 6.76
CA GLU A 48 11.41 4.10 5.99
C GLU A 48 12.18 4.45 4.72
N ALA A 49 13.02 3.54 4.23
CA ALA A 49 13.76 3.72 2.99
C ALA A 49 12.82 4.08 1.82
N GLY A 50 13.12 5.12 1.05
CA GLY A 50 12.25 5.66 0.00
C GLY A 50 11.14 6.60 0.51
N SER A 51 11.15 7.01 1.80
CA SER A 51 10.11 7.87 2.39
C SER A 51 10.00 9.25 1.74
N GLU A 52 11.00 9.72 0.99
CA GLU A 52 10.94 10.95 0.19
C GLU A 52 9.88 10.92 -0.92
N TYR A 53 9.42 9.73 -1.29
CA TYR A 53 8.31 9.51 -2.24
C TYR A 53 6.97 9.23 -1.56
N TYR A 54 6.97 9.08 -0.23
CA TYR A 54 5.78 8.78 0.56
C TYR A 54 5.08 10.06 1.01
N ASN A 55 3.75 10.08 1.00
CA ASN A 55 2.90 11.13 1.57
C ASN A 55 3.36 12.55 1.21
N GLN A 56 3.72 12.78 -0.05
CA GLN A 56 4.35 14.05 -0.47
C GLN A 56 3.38 15.23 -0.40
N ASN A 57 2.08 14.98 -0.63
CA ASN A 57 1.04 16.01 -0.61
C ASN A 57 1.43 17.26 -1.42
N ASP A 58 2.09 17.08 -2.56
CA ASP A 58 2.62 18.15 -3.39
C ASP A 58 1.96 18.17 -4.78
N ILE A 59 0.80 18.81 -4.84
CA ILE A 59 0.02 18.99 -6.08
C ILE A 59 0.81 19.77 -7.15
N LYS A 60 1.72 20.66 -6.76
CA LYS A 60 2.54 21.41 -7.73
C LYS A 60 3.56 20.48 -8.39
N LYS A 61 4.24 19.66 -7.59
CA LYS A 61 5.16 18.63 -8.08
C LYS A 61 4.42 17.62 -8.97
N ALA A 62 3.25 17.15 -8.54
CA ALA A 62 2.40 16.25 -9.30
C ALA A 62 2.05 16.82 -10.68
N LYS A 63 1.55 18.06 -10.75
CA LYS A 63 1.24 18.74 -12.01
C LYS A 63 2.48 18.89 -12.90
N LYS A 64 3.62 19.25 -12.33
CA LYS A 64 4.87 19.37 -13.08
C LYS A 64 5.27 18.04 -13.71
N LEU A 65 5.34 16.95 -12.91
CA LEU A 65 5.67 15.60 -13.39
C LEU A 65 4.70 15.15 -14.48
N LEU A 66 3.40 15.39 -14.29
CA LEU A 66 2.38 15.05 -15.28
C LEU A 66 2.57 15.79 -16.58
N SER A 67 2.92 17.11 -16.54
CA SER A 67 3.18 17.90 -17.73
C SER A 67 4.46 17.51 -18.49
N GLU A 68 5.38 16.83 -17.81
CA GLU A 68 6.63 16.31 -18.37
C GLU A 68 6.54 14.84 -18.81
N SER A 69 5.38 14.21 -18.64
CA SER A 69 5.10 12.82 -18.98
C SER A 69 4.44 12.68 -20.35
N SER A 70 4.17 11.44 -20.75
CA SER A 70 3.39 11.15 -21.97
C SER A 70 1.87 11.26 -21.76
N TYR A 71 1.40 11.65 -20.59
CA TYR A 71 -0.02 11.74 -20.26
C TYR A 71 -0.75 12.79 -21.07
N ASN A 72 -1.85 12.39 -21.73
CA ASN A 72 -2.66 13.27 -22.58
C ASN A 72 -4.15 13.13 -22.23
N ASN A 73 -4.47 13.28 -20.95
CA ASN A 73 -5.84 13.19 -20.42
C ASN A 73 -6.52 11.82 -20.58
N GLU A 74 -5.75 10.75 -20.71
CA GLU A 74 -6.30 9.40 -20.71
C GLU A 74 -7.00 9.11 -19.37
N LYS A 75 -8.05 8.29 -19.44
CA LYS A 75 -8.79 7.86 -18.26
C LYS A 75 -7.90 7.05 -17.32
N ILE A 76 -7.87 7.44 -16.05
CA ILE A 76 -7.26 6.69 -14.95
C ILE A 76 -8.39 5.99 -14.18
N VAL A 77 -8.50 4.69 -14.37
CA VAL A 77 -9.53 3.87 -13.72
C VAL A 77 -9.05 3.39 -12.36
N LEU A 78 -9.76 3.81 -11.30
CA LEU A 78 -9.57 3.31 -9.94
C LEU A 78 -10.66 2.27 -9.65
N VAL A 79 -10.29 1.00 -9.57
CA VAL A 79 -11.25 -0.06 -9.22
C VAL A 79 -11.32 -0.24 -7.71
N THR A 80 -12.54 -0.44 -7.18
CA THR A 80 -12.80 -0.61 -5.74
C THR A 80 -14.03 -1.45 -5.48
N THR A 81 -14.32 -1.72 -4.20
CA THR A 81 -15.53 -2.41 -3.75
C THR A 81 -16.16 -1.70 -2.56
N PRO A 82 -17.50 -1.51 -2.54
CA PRO A 82 -18.21 -0.92 -1.41
C PRO A 82 -18.37 -1.90 -0.23
N GLU A 83 -18.03 -3.17 -0.40
CA GLU A 83 -18.13 -4.17 0.67
C GLU A 83 -17.05 -3.97 1.75
N TYR A 84 -15.99 -3.21 1.45
CA TYR A 84 -14.95 -2.78 2.37
C TYR A 84 -14.88 -1.26 2.41
N ASN A 85 -15.54 -0.68 3.41
CA ASN A 85 -15.70 0.78 3.53
C ASN A 85 -14.36 1.53 3.56
N ASP A 86 -13.34 0.97 4.20
CA ASP A 86 -12.00 1.54 4.27
C ASP A 86 -11.37 1.68 2.89
N MET A 87 -11.40 0.63 2.07
CA MET A 87 -10.88 0.67 0.70
C MET A 87 -11.71 1.60 -0.20
N TYR A 88 -13.05 1.58 -0.05
CA TYR A 88 -13.94 2.41 -0.84
C TYR A 88 -13.70 3.90 -0.57
N ASN A 89 -13.72 4.29 0.70
CA ASN A 89 -13.51 5.69 1.11
C ASN A 89 -12.11 6.18 0.73
N ALA A 90 -11.08 5.35 0.94
CA ALA A 90 -9.71 5.65 0.48
C ALA A 90 -9.68 5.96 -1.02
N THR A 91 -10.35 5.12 -1.83
CA THR A 91 -10.36 5.29 -3.29
C THR A 91 -11.04 6.59 -3.72
N LEU A 92 -12.12 7.01 -3.05
CA LEU A 92 -12.78 8.28 -3.34
C LEU A 92 -11.89 9.48 -3.05
N VAL A 93 -11.15 9.47 -1.93
CA VAL A 93 -10.22 10.55 -1.60
C VAL A 93 -9.06 10.59 -2.58
N VAL A 94 -8.48 9.44 -2.93
CA VAL A 94 -7.41 9.35 -3.95
C VAL A 94 -7.90 9.89 -5.30
N GLN A 95 -9.12 9.56 -5.71
CA GLN A 95 -9.69 10.12 -6.95
C GLN A 95 -9.68 11.66 -6.93
N GLU A 96 -10.13 12.27 -5.86
CA GLU A 96 -10.17 13.74 -5.76
C GLU A 96 -8.77 14.38 -5.73
N GLN A 97 -7.81 13.75 -5.05
CA GLN A 97 -6.43 14.20 -5.03
C GLN A 97 -5.78 14.10 -6.43
N LEU A 98 -6.05 13.01 -7.15
CA LEU A 98 -5.58 12.85 -8.53
C LEU A 98 -6.22 13.88 -9.48
N LYS A 99 -7.53 14.14 -9.36
CA LYS A 99 -8.20 15.20 -10.13
C LYS A 99 -7.60 16.58 -9.85
N ALA A 100 -7.29 16.88 -8.58
CA ALA A 100 -6.62 18.14 -8.21
C ALA A 100 -5.22 18.27 -8.85
N ALA A 101 -4.54 17.14 -9.08
CA ALA A 101 -3.26 17.08 -9.79
C ALA A 101 -3.39 17.14 -11.32
N GLY A 102 -4.61 17.05 -11.87
CA GLY A 102 -4.87 17.15 -13.31
C GLY A 102 -5.09 15.81 -14.01
N PHE A 103 -5.27 14.73 -13.25
CA PHE A 103 -5.64 13.44 -13.84
C PHE A 103 -7.14 13.36 -14.16
N ASN A 104 -7.49 12.69 -15.25
CA ASN A 104 -8.84 12.28 -15.57
C ASN A 104 -9.17 10.97 -14.82
N ALA A 105 -9.36 11.08 -13.50
CA ALA A 105 -9.53 9.95 -12.60
C ALA A 105 -11.01 9.58 -12.45
N GLU A 106 -11.36 8.31 -12.65
CA GLU A 106 -12.70 7.78 -12.48
C GLU A 106 -12.69 6.53 -11.60
N VAL A 107 -13.66 6.42 -10.69
CA VAL A 107 -13.86 5.25 -9.83
C VAL A 107 -14.84 4.31 -10.48
N GLU A 108 -14.48 3.04 -10.58
CA GLU A 108 -15.35 1.94 -10.95
C GLU A 108 -15.50 1.00 -9.74
N SER A 109 -16.75 0.83 -9.30
CA SER A 109 -17.08 0.09 -8.07
C SER A 109 -17.82 -1.21 -8.41
N TYR A 110 -17.36 -2.31 -7.84
CA TYR A 110 -17.87 -3.66 -8.09
C TYR A 110 -18.14 -4.40 -6.78
N ASP A 111 -18.94 -5.48 -6.81
CA ASP A 111 -18.91 -6.46 -5.73
C ASP A 111 -17.51 -7.05 -5.56
N PHE A 112 -17.23 -7.64 -4.38
CA PHE A 112 -15.86 -8.06 -4.05
C PHE A 112 -15.29 -9.10 -5.02
N ASN A 113 -16.11 -10.05 -5.49
CA ASN A 113 -15.61 -11.09 -6.41
C ASN A 113 -15.23 -10.47 -7.76
N THR A 114 -16.08 -9.62 -8.31
CA THR A 114 -15.82 -8.89 -9.56
C THR A 114 -14.62 -7.95 -9.40
N PHE A 115 -14.48 -7.25 -8.26
CA PHE A 115 -13.29 -6.45 -7.95
C PHE A 115 -12.00 -7.31 -7.98
N MET A 116 -12.04 -8.51 -7.41
CA MET A 116 -10.89 -9.43 -7.43
C MET A 116 -10.53 -9.90 -8.84
N GLU A 117 -11.52 -10.12 -9.71
CA GLU A 117 -11.31 -10.47 -11.12
C GLU A 117 -10.68 -9.29 -11.88
N HIS A 118 -11.22 -8.07 -11.72
CA HIS A 118 -10.66 -6.86 -12.35
C HIS A 118 -9.22 -6.60 -11.89
N ARG A 119 -8.94 -6.73 -10.59
CA ARG A 119 -7.59 -6.55 -10.05
C ARG A 119 -6.57 -7.55 -10.57
N ALA A 120 -7.01 -8.73 -10.98
CA ALA A 120 -6.13 -9.77 -11.55
C ALA A 120 -5.76 -9.50 -13.02
N ASP A 121 -6.48 -8.61 -13.71
CA ASP A 121 -6.20 -8.24 -15.11
C ASP A 121 -5.73 -6.77 -15.21
N PRO A 122 -4.43 -6.50 -15.45
CA PRO A 122 -3.90 -5.14 -15.53
C PRO A 122 -4.46 -4.29 -16.68
N LYS A 123 -5.30 -4.85 -17.53
CA LYS A 123 -6.03 -4.10 -18.57
C LYS A 123 -7.32 -3.49 -18.06
N GLN A 124 -7.83 -3.95 -16.90
CA GLN A 124 -9.10 -3.55 -16.33
C GLN A 124 -8.99 -2.38 -15.36
N PHE A 125 -7.78 -1.99 -14.96
CA PHE A 125 -7.57 -0.90 -14.01
C PHE A 125 -6.30 -0.11 -14.30
N SER A 126 -6.23 1.09 -13.73
CA SER A 126 -5.00 1.87 -13.63
C SER A 126 -4.44 1.83 -12.21
N MET A 127 -5.31 1.85 -11.21
CA MET A 127 -4.97 1.81 -9.78
C MET A 127 -6.04 1.05 -8.98
N TYR A 128 -5.65 0.53 -7.84
CA TYR A 128 -6.56 0.05 -6.79
C TYR A 128 -5.92 0.20 -5.42
N ILE A 129 -6.76 0.21 -4.39
CA ILE A 129 -6.32 0.21 -3.00
C ILE A 129 -6.72 -1.12 -2.36
N THR A 130 -5.84 -1.67 -1.55
CA THR A 130 -6.10 -2.90 -0.81
C THR A 130 -5.39 -2.87 0.54
N SER A 131 -5.92 -3.58 1.51
CA SER A 131 -5.30 -3.78 2.81
C SER A 131 -4.66 -5.16 2.89
N ASN A 132 -3.54 -5.25 3.59
CA ASN A 132 -2.84 -6.50 3.84
C ASN A 132 -2.40 -6.58 5.31
N SER A 133 -2.39 -7.78 5.86
CA SER A 133 -1.71 -8.02 7.14
C SER A 133 -0.19 -7.98 6.95
N TYR A 134 0.54 -7.67 8.01
CA TYR A 134 1.99 -7.74 7.98
C TYR A 134 2.50 -9.15 7.70
N ASN A 135 3.44 -9.25 6.79
CA ASN A 135 4.17 -10.49 6.53
C ASN A 135 5.34 -10.66 7.51
N MET A 136 5.81 -11.88 7.67
CA MET A 136 6.97 -12.17 8.53
C MET A 136 8.29 -11.73 7.89
N LEU A 137 8.35 -11.80 6.56
CA LEU A 137 9.54 -11.47 5.78
C LEU A 137 9.15 -10.53 4.65
N PRO A 138 9.99 -9.54 4.30
CA PRO A 138 9.71 -8.62 3.19
C PRO A 138 9.51 -9.34 1.85
N ILE A 139 10.20 -10.45 1.61
CA ILE A 139 10.07 -11.25 0.39
C ILE A 139 8.70 -11.93 0.21
N GLN A 140 7.81 -11.85 1.21
CA GLN A 140 6.44 -12.37 1.16
C GLN A 140 5.42 -11.28 0.81
N LEU A 141 5.86 -10.02 0.66
CA LEU A 141 4.97 -8.92 0.32
C LEU A 141 4.37 -9.12 -1.07
N SER A 142 3.06 -8.99 -1.15
CA SER A 142 2.32 -9.13 -2.40
C SER A 142 2.72 -8.10 -3.46
N VAL A 143 3.21 -6.93 -3.05
CA VAL A 143 3.73 -5.90 -3.96
C VAL A 143 4.91 -6.40 -4.81
N LEU A 144 5.65 -7.40 -4.34
CA LEU A 144 6.77 -8.01 -5.07
C LEU A 144 6.32 -9.07 -6.09
N ASP A 145 5.05 -9.46 -6.07
CA ASP A 145 4.48 -10.37 -7.06
C ASP A 145 4.02 -9.55 -8.29
N LYS A 146 4.58 -9.87 -9.45
CA LYS A 146 4.25 -9.19 -10.70
C LYS A 146 2.76 -9.29 -11.07
N GLY A 147 2.07 -10.32 -10.61
CA GLY A 147 0.63 -10.50 -10.79
C GLY A 147 -0.20 -9.49 -9.99
N TRP A 148 0.39 -8.86 -8.96
CA TRP A 148 -0.29 -7.89 -8.11
C TRP A 148 -0.09 -6.44 -8.53
N ALA A 149 1.17 -6.02 -8.65
CA ALA A 149 1.52 -4.61 -8.90
C ALA A 149 2.08 -4.39 -10.30
N GLY A 150 2.14 -5.43 -11.14
CA GLY A 150 2.73 -5.33 -12.48
C GLY A 150 4.24 -5.05 -12.46
N LEU A 151 4.90 -5.27 -11.33
CA LEU A 151 6.33 -5.05 -11.13
C LEU A 151 7.15 -6.19 -11.75
N ASP A 152 7.15 -6.28 -13.07
CA ASP A 152 8.02 -7.22 -13.82
C ASP A 152 9.37 -6.54 -14.12
N ARG A 153 10.18 -6.37 -13.09
CA ARG A 153 11.48 -5.69 -13.15
C ARG A 153 12.59 -6.58 -12.60
N PRO A 154 13.77 -6.61 -13.26
CA PRO A 154 14.92 -7.35 -12.76
C PRO A 154 15.32 -6.96 -11.33
N GLU A 155 15.19 -5.67 -10.98
CA GLU A 155 15.53 -5.13 -9.67
C GLU A 155 14.74 -5.81 -8.54
N ILE A 156 13.49 -6.25 -8.80
CA ILE A 156 12.69 -7.00 -7.83
C ILE A 156 13.28 -8.40 -7.59
N SER A 157 13.56 -9.14 -8.68
CA SER A 157 14.12 -10.49 -8.57
C SER A 157 15.53 -10.50 -7.96
N ASP A 158 16.34 -9.50 -8.30
CA ASP A 158 17.69 -9.34 -7.79
C ASP A 158 17.69 -8.93 -6.31
N GLY A 159 16.80 -8.02 -5.91
CA GLY A 159 16.60 -7.64 -4.51
C GLY A 159 16.15 -8.82 -3.65
N ILE A 160 15.14 -9.59 -4.10
CA ILE A 160 14.70 -10.81 -3.41
C ILE A 160 15.86 -11.81 -3.28
N LYS A 161 16.67 -11.99 -4.31
CA LYS A 161 17.84 -12.87 -4.29
C LYS A 161 18.89 -12.36 -3.31
N ALA A 162 19.17 -11.05 -3.28
CA ALA A 162 20.10 -10.44 -2.35
C ALA A 162 19.67 -10.68 -0.89
N ILE A 163 18.40 -10.45 -0.55
CA ILE A 163 17.85 -10.74 0.78
C ILE A 163 18.03 -12.21 1.17
N ARG A 164 17.75 -13.15 0.24
CA ARG A 164 17.84 -14.58 0.50
C ARG A 164 19.28 -15.11 0.62
N SER A 165 20.24 -14.48 -0.04
CA SER A 165 21.64 -14.90 -0.07
C SER A 165 22.53 -14.13 0.90
N ALA A 166 21.96 -13.20 1.66
CA ALA A 166 22.68 -12.41 2.65
C ALA A 166 23.33 -13.32 3.71
N SER A 167 24.54 -12.99 4.10
CA SER A 167 25.33 -13.74 5.08
C SER A 167 25.12 -13.26 6.53
N SER A 168 24.43 -12.11 6.70
CA SER A 168 24.06 -11.54 8.00
C SER A 168 22.71 -10.85 7.94
N ASN A 169 22.15 -10.58 9.12
CA ASN A 169 20.89 -9.82 9.26
C ASN A 169 21.06 -8.38 8.75
N GLU A 170 22.20 -7.78 8.97
CA GLU A 170 22.51 -6.42 8.51
C GLU A 170 22.57 -6.35 6.99
N GLU A 171 23.20 -7.33 6.36
CA GLU A 171 23.26 -7.42 4.90
C GLU A 171 21.85 -7.66 4.30
N ALA A 172 21.05 -8.54 4.93
CA ALA A 172 19.68 -8.78 4.51
C ALA A 172 18.78 -7.53 4.65
N LYS A 173 18.98 -6.76 5.73
CA LYS A 173 18.25 -5.51 5.95
C LYS A 173 18.63 -4.45 4.91
N ALA A 174 19.93 -4.27 4.65
CA ALA A 174 20.40 -3.32 3.62
C ALA A 174 19.81 -3.66 2.24
N ALA A 175 19.82 -4.93 1.86
CA ALA A 175 19.21 -5.38 0.61
C ALA A 175 17.69 -5.13 0.56
N TRP A 176 17.01 -5.22 1.71
CA TRP A 176 15.59 -4.88 1.81
C TRP A 176 15.36 -3.36 1.69
N GLU A 177 16.19 -2.55 2.32
CA GLU A 177 16.11 -1.08 2.24
C GLU A 177 16.31 -0.59 0.80
N ASP A 178 17.27 -1.15 0.08
CA ASP A 178 17.49 -0.87 -1.34
C ASP A 178 16.25 -1.27 -2.17
N LEU A 179 15.68 -2.44 -1.92
CA LEU A 179 14.49 -2.91 -2.64
C LEU A 179 13.26 -2.06 -2.35
N GLN A 180 13.03 -1.66 -1.09
CA GLN A 180 11.93 -0.78 -0.72
C GLN A 180 12.08 0.61 -1.36
N SER A 181 13.30 1.18 -1.36
CA SER A 181 13.59 2.44 -2.04
C SER A 181 13.27 2.36 -3.53
N PHE A 182 13.66 1.27 -4.19
CA PHE A 182 13.34 1.04 -5.60
C PHE A 182 11.82 0.98 -5.87
N ILE A 183 11.04 0.32 -5.02
CA ILE A 183 9.56 0.25 -5.19
C ILE A 183 8.96 1.66 -5.19
N TYR A 184 9.40 2.52 -4.28
CA TYR A 184 8.95 3.89 -4.18
C TYR A 184 9.43 4.77 -5.34
N GLU A 185 10.72 4.70 -5.69
CA GLU A 185 11.30 5.46 -6.80
C GLU A 185 10.62 5.09 -8.12
N TYR A 186 10.44 3.81 -8.38
CA TYR A 186 9.74 3.33 -9.57
C TYR A 186 8.25 3.72 -9.58
N GLY A 187 7.66 3.96 -8.42
CA GLY A 187 6.30 4.49 -8.27
C GLY A 187 5.18 3.51 -8.62
N ALA A 188 5.44 2.21 -8.62
CA ALA A 188 4.41 1.22 -8.94
C ALA A 188 3.41 0.98 -7.81
N ALA A 189 3.82 1.19 -6.58
CA ALA A 189 2.98 1.05 -5.41
C ALA A 189 3.50 1.91 -4.24
N SER A 190 2.62 2.28 -3.33
CA SER A 190 2.93 2.98 -2.09
C SER A 190 2.12 2.43 -0.93
N VAL A 191 2.70 2.39 0.25
CA VAL A 191 1.93 2.30 1.49
C VAL A 191 1.14 3.59 1.65
N ILE A 192 -0.11 3.52 2.09
CA ILE A 192 -0.87 4.70 2.51
C ILE A 192 -0.64 4.93 4.01
N GLY A 193 -0.59 3.85 4.78
CA GLY A 193 -0.30 3.84 6.20
C GLY A 193 -0.67 2.50 6.83
N HIS A 194 -0.62 2.44 8.14
CA HIS A 194 -0.87 1.24 8.92
C HIS A 194 -2.11 1.43 9.78
N PHE A 195 -3.06 0.53 9.69
CA PHE A 195 -4.28 0.58 10.48
C PHE A 195 -4.21 -0.32 11.70
N THR A 196 -4.96 0.04 12.73
CA THR A 196 -5.11 -0.73 13.96
C THR A 196 -6.30 -1.67 13.84
N ASN A 197 -6.06 -2.97 13.97
CA ASN A 197 -7.12 -3.96 14.08
C ASN A 197 -7.74 -3.93 15.48
N ILE A 198 -9.04 -3.65 15.54
CA ILE A 198 -9.79 -3.68 16.78
C ILE A 198 -10.42 -5.06 16.98
N THR A 199 -10.15 -5.69 18.11
CA THR A 199 -10.82 -6.93 18.48
C THR A 199 -11.81 -6.67 19.61
N ALA A 200 -13.10 -6.90 19.35
CA ALA A 200 -14.12 -6.89 20.38
C ALA A 200 -14.35 -8.30 20.93
N MET A 201 -14.40 -8.43 22.24
CA MET A 201 -14.66 -9.71 22.89
C MET A 201 -15.55 -9.53 24.12
N ASN A 202 -16.19 -10.61 24.58
CA ASN A 202 -16.94 -10.62 25.82
C ASN A 202 -15.99 -10.35 26.99
N SER A 203 -16.40 -9.54 27.96
CA SER A 203 -15.60 -9.18 29.14
C SER A 203 -15.21 -10.37 30.03
N LYS A 204 -15.88 -11.52 29.90
CA LYS A 204 -15.54 -12.77 30.56
C LYS A 204 -14.45 -13.59 29.86
N VAL A 205 -13.99 -13.18 28.68
CA VAL A 205 -12.90 -13.86 27.97
C VAL A 205 -11.57 -13.53 28.65
N GLU A 206 -10.87 -14.59 29.07
CA GLU A 206 -9.56 -14.50 29.70
C GLU A 206 -8.50 -15.18 28.82
N ASN A 207 -7.25 -14.79 29.01
CA ASN A 207 -6.07 -15.35 28.35
C ASN A 207 -6.05 -15.22 26.82
N TYR A 208 -6.86 -14.31 26.24
CA TYR A 208 -6.73 -13.98 24.83
C TYR A 208 -5.38 -13.31 24.56
N GLN A 209 -4.70 -13.76 23.52
CA GLN A 209 -3.45 -13.18 23.06
C GLN A 209 -3.53 -12.92 21.55
N TYR A 210 -2.94 -11.84 21.12
CA TYR A 210 -2.77 -11.50 19.72
C TYR A 210 -1.27 -11.37 19.43
N LEU A 211 -0.76 -12.32 18.57
CA LEU A 211 0.62 -12.28 18.06
C LEU A 211 0.56 -12.11 16.59
N ARG A 212 0.41 -11.31 15.81
CA ARG A 212 0.17 -11.26 14.34
C ARG A 212 -1.13 -11.95 13.89
N PHE A 213 -1.61 -12.93 14.65
CA PHE A 213 -2.90 -13.60 14.51
C PHE A 213 -3.45 -13.92 15.89
N PRO A 214 -4.77 -14.11 16.02
CA PRO A 214 -5.38 -14.43 17.31
C PRO A 214 -4.95 -15.81 17.78
N ILE A 215 -4.62 -15.90 19.08
CA ILE A 215 -4.22 -17.13 19.75
C ILE A 215 -5.37 -17.58 20.64
N TYR A 216 -5.96 -18.74 20.36
CA TYR A 216 -7.17 -19.24 21.02
C TYR A 216 -6.94 -20.40 21.97
N TRP A 217 -5.79 -21.06 21.99
CA TRP A 217 -5.59 -22.31 22.73
C TRP A 217 -5.60 -22.18 24.27
N ASN A 218 -5.45 -20.99 24.81
CA ASN A 218 -5.48 -20.75 26.26
C ASN A 218 -6.70 -19.92 26.71
N ILE A 219 -7.68 -19.72 25.82
CA ILE A 219 -8.86 -18.94 26.15
C ILE A 219 -9.72 -19.69 27.16
N THR A 220 -10.11 -18.99 28.21
CA THR A 220 -11.07 -19.43 29.23
C THR A 220 -12.15 -18.36 29.40
N PHE A 221 -13.23 -18.75 30.08
CA PHE A 221 -14.25 -17.81 30.52
C PHE A 221 -14.20 -17.68 32.04
N ALA A 222 -14.18 -16.46 32.55
CA ALA A 222 -14.38 -16.17 33.95
C ALA A 222 -15.74 -16.69 34.42
N GLU A 223 -15.80 -17.26 35.62
CA GLU A 223 -17.03 -17.77 36.25
C GLU A 223 -18.04 -16.65 36.57
#